data_013071f1d4853ed49a3266d51b23bee6
#
_entry.id   013071f1d4853ed49a3266d51b23bee6
#
_cell.length_a   1.000
_cell.length_b   1.000
_cell.length_c   1.000
_cell.angle_alpha   90.00
_cell.angle_beta   90.00
_cell.angle_gamma   90.00
#
_symmetry.space_group_name_H-M   'P 1'
#
loop_
_entity.id
_entity.type
_entity.pdbx_description
1 polymer ?
#
loop_
_entity_poly.entity_id
_entity_poly.type
_entity_poly.pdbx_seq_one_letter_code
_entity_poly.pdbx_strand_id
1 'polypeptide(L)'
;MEFKNIAEEDSVLLRSYYKNCDYVLCEYSFGTKLMWRDFLNPAWTEAAGCLIVRNTIRGSVTFDYPVAGKDGDEEAALSEIEKDCMEKGIPLIISIVPEKKLSFLISRYPYCNISNIRTWKDYIYRAVDLREFAGKSYAKRRNHAKKFHTLYPEAVFRPLTGADTQAIEQFWENYLLEFPKNNSAEAMHELTLARGLFKTPDADWLLTGGIFIGEKLIALELAEKCKDILIIHIEKALYSYEGVYPALVQEFCREFAQDVTFVNREDDAANKGLRNSKMQYVPVALASKYQVKPQNEFLMHLKEIPVLRTERLVLSELTEADIPDYNALILDTERNHYWGYDDLEGLAEPMKEDSFYQVAQRDLKNGTAFNFAIRLDGKLIGEAVFYHFDYKGAAELGCRIAAGYAGCGYGTEAFLAAADWGLYSLHLYKVVAKCFHENEASYKMLSSCMKHTGKDDTYDYFEKTI
;
A
#
# COMPACT_ATOMS: atom_id res chain seq x y z
N MET A 1 -9.10 -6.54 -9.05
CA MET A 1 -7.94 -6.31 -9.98
C MET A 1 -6.99 -7.50 -9.95
N GLU A 2 -6.38 -7.85 -11.10
CA GLU A 2 -5.29 -8.85 -11.18
C GLU A 2 -3.94 -8.15 -11.12
N PHE A 3 -3.00 -8.69 -10.33
CA PHE A 3 -1.68 -8.12 -10.13
C PHE A 3 -0.59 -9.11 -10.56
N LYS A 4 0.40 -8.60 -11.31
CA LYS A 4 1.62 -9.33 -11.70
C LYS A 4 2.76 -8.96 -10.74
N ASN A 5 3.51 -9.94 -10.23
CA ASN A 5 4.71 -9.68 -9.44
C ASN A 5 5.76 -8.96 -10.30
N ILE A 6 6.46 -7.99 -9.70
CA ILE A 6 7.49 -7.22 -10.40
C ILE A 6 8.71 -8.11 -10.69
N ALA A 7 9.13 -8.12 -11.94
CA ALA A 7 10.30 -8.83 -12.44
C ALA A 7 11.16 -7.94 -13.37
N GLU A 8 12.35 -8.40 -13.73
CA GLU A 8 13.31 -7.60 -14.53
C GLU A 8 12.75 -7.21 -15.91
N GLU A 9 11.94 -8.08 -16.52
CA GLU A 9 11.28 -7.82 -17.80
C GLU A 9 10.26 -6.66 -17.75
N ASP A 10 9.80 -6.27 -16.57
CA ASP A 10 8.85 -5.17 -16.41
C ASP A 10 9.54 -3.79 -16.44
N SER A 11 10.87 -3.74 -16.50
CA SER A 11 11.67 -2.51 -16.43
C SER A 11 11.24 -1.43 -17.42
N VAL A 12 11.01 -1.79 -18.67
CA VAL A 12 10.61 -0.83 -19.72
C VAL A 12 9.28 -0.18 -19.41
N LEU A 13 8.30 -0.99 -18.99
CA LEU A 13 6.95 -0.51 -18.71
C LEU A 13 6.93 0.36 -17.44
N LEU A 14 7.42 -0.13 -16.30
CA LEU A 14 7.38 0.59 -15.04
C LEU A 14 8.15 1.92 -15.15
N ARG A 15 9.32 1.91 -15.77
CA ARG A 15 10.11 3.13 -16.00
C ARG A 15 9.41 4.13 -16.92
N SER A 16 8.55 3.69 -17.85
CA SER A 16 7.75 4.59 -18.68
C SER A 16 6.79 5.45 -17.86
N TYR A 17 6.31 4.95 -16.72
CA TYR A 17 5.53 5.70 -15.74
C TYR A 17 6.42 6.58 -14.86
N TYR A 18 7.47 6.01 -14.26
CA TYR A 18 8.31 6.72 -13.29
C TYR A 18 9.10 7.88 -13.90
N LYS A 19 9.55 7.79 -15.15
CA LYS A 19 10.28 8.87 -15.83
C LYS A 19 9.47 10.19 -15.97
N ASN A 20 8.14 10.10 -15.91
CA ASN A 20 7.25 11.26 -15.99
C ASN A 20 6.76 11.70 -14.60
N CYS A 21 7.10 10.96 -13.57
CA CYS A 21 6.69 11.22 -12.21
C CYS A 21 7.48 12.38 -11.61
N ASP A 22 6.76 13.32 -10.96
CA ASP A 22 7.37 14.49 -10.28
C ASP A 22 7.70 14.19 -8.80
N TYR A 23 7.67 12.93 -8.38
CA TYR A 23 7.94 12.55 -7.02
C TYR A 23 9.44 12.28 -6.83
N VAL A 24 10.01 12.87 -5.77
CA VAL A 24 11.44 12.70 -5.48
C VAL A 24 11.74 11.49 -4.60
N LEU A 25 10.73 10.66 -4.33
CA LEU A 25 10.82 9.50 -3.44
C LEU A 25 11.41 8.29 -4.18
N CYS A 26 12.29 7.54 -3.51
CA CYS A 26 12.99 6.42 -4.12
C CYS A 26 12.06 5.27 -4.54
N GLU A 27 10.91 5.10 -3.89
CA GLU A 27 9.95 4.05 -4.25
C GLU A 27 9.28 4.25 -5.62
N TYR A 28 9.37 5.45 -6.20
CA TYR A 28 8.95 5.73 -7.57
C TYR A 28 10.09 5.51 -8.56
N SER A 29 10.83 4.42 -8.35
CA SER A 29 11.90 3.94 -9.21
C SER A 29 11.81 2.42 -9.39
N PHE A 30 12.27 1.93 -10.53
CA PHE A 30 12.26 0.49 -10.82
C PHE A 30 13.27 -0.25 -9.93
N GLY A 31 14.45 0.33 -9.75
CA GLY A 31 15.53 -0.27 -8.94
C GLY A 31 15.12 -0.52 -7.50
N THR A 32 14.44 0.44 -6.85
CA THR A 32 13.93 0.23 -5.49
C THR A 32 12.91 -0.92 -5.44
N LYS A 33 11.99 -0.99 -6.41
CA LYS A 33 10.99 -2.08 -6.45
C LYS A 33 11.64 -3.44 -6.64
N LEU A 34 12.61 -3.53 -7.54
CA LEU A 34 13.32 -4.77 -7.83
C LEU A 34 14.22 -5.19 -6.65
N MET A 35 14.93 -4.24 -6.05
CA MET A 35 15.85 -4.50 -4.93
C MET A 35 15.11 -5.06 -3.71
N TRP A 36 13.95 -4.49 -3.38
CA TRP A 36 13.18 -4.88 -2.20
C TRP A 36 12.06 -5.90 -2.47
N ARG A 37 12.06 -6.55 -3.64
CA ARG A 37 10.99 -7.47 -4.08
C ARG A 37 10.72 -8.60 -3.09
N ASP A 38 11.74 -9.19 -2.49
CA ASP A 38 11.58 -10.33 -1.58
C ASP A 38 11.04 -9.92 -0.20
N PHE A 39 11.12 -8.61 0.14
CA PHE A 39 10.61 -8.08 1.40
C PHE A 39 9.23 -7.45 1.25
N LEU A 40 9.03 -6.67 0.18
CA LEU A 40 7.79 -5.93 -0.07
C LEU A 40 6.77 -6.76 -0.87
N ASN A 41 7.20 -7.83 -1.55
CA ASN A 41 6.41 -8.58 -2.51
C ASN A 41 5.60 -7.65 -3.44
N PRO A 42 6.26 -6.71 -4.14
CA PRO A 42 5.57 -5.73 -4.96
C PRO A 42 4.96 -6.41 -6.18
N ALA A 43 3.71 -6.10 -6.44
CA ALA A 43 2.99 -6.53 -7.63
C ALA A 43 2.32 -5.32 -8.27
N TRP A 44 2.18 -5.31 -9.57
CA TRP A 44 1.68 -4.17 -10.33
C TRP A 44 0.50 -4.55 -11.23
N THR A 45 -0.30 -3.55 -11.54
CA THR A 45 -1.36 -3.59 -12.56
C THR A 45 -1.53 -2.21 -13.16
N GLU A 46 -2.28 -2.12 -14.26
CA GLU A 46 -2.69 -0.86 -14.88
C GLU A 46 -4.21 -0.73 -14.78
N ALA A 47 -4.67 0.41 -14.28
CA ALA A 47 -6.08 0.77 -14.28
C ALA A 47 -6.23 2.28 -14.44
N ALA A 48 -7.28 2.72 -15.14
CA ALA A 48 -7.56 4.13 -15.43
C ALA A 48 -6.34 4.90 -16.00
N GLY A 49 -5.49 4.21 -16.80
CA GLY A 49 -4.27 4.80 -17.36
C GLY A 49 -3.15 5.08 -16.34
N CYS A 50 -3.26 4.54 -15.13
CA CYS A 50 -2.27 4.67 -14.07
C CYS A 50 -1.58 3.32 -13.77
N LEU A 51 -0.31 3.39 -13.39
CA LEU A 51 0.38 2.29 -12.73
C LEU A 51 -0.06 2.22 -11.27
N ILE A 52 -0.54 1.07 -10.85
CA ILE A 52 -0.88 0.74 -9.47
C ILE A 52 0.08 -0.33 -8.97
N VAL A 53 0.79 -0.03 -7.90
CA VAL A 53 1.69 -0.99 -7.23
C VAL A 53 1.11 -1.37 -5.87
N ARG A 54 0.94 -2.68 -5.68
CA ARG A 54 0.51 -3.29 -4.42
C ARG A 54 1.71 -3.93 -3.74
N ASN A 55 1.92 -3.64 -2.46
CA ASN A 55 2.93 -4.29 -1.64
C ASN A 55 2.26 -5.21 -0.61
N THR A 56 2.91 -6.33 -0.28
CA THR A 56 2.43 -7.25 0.76
C THR A 56 3.55 -7.52 1.75
N ILE A 57 3.45 -6.90 2.93
CA ILE A 57 4.47 -6.98 3.97
C ILE A 57 3.89 -7.71 5.17
N ARG A 58 4.40 -8.89 5.49
CA ARG A 58 3.94 -9.71 6.64
C ARG A 58 2.42 -9.91 6.66
N GLY A 59 1.82 -10.13 5.49
CA GLY A 59 0.37 -10.30 5.33
C GLY A 59 -0.45 -9.00 5.28
N SER A 60 0.16 -7.85 5.51
CA SER A 60 -0.52 -6.55 5.34
C SER A 60 -0.39 -6.07 3.90
N VAL A 61 -1.51 -5.76 3.27
CA VAL A 61 -1.57 -5.23 1.91
C VAL A 61 -1.57 -3.70 1.96
N THR A 62 -0.72 -3.08 1.15
CA THR A 62 -0.70 -1.63 0.95
C THR A 62 -0.57 -1.31 -0.53
N PHE A 63 -1.02 -0.13 -0.94
CA PHE A 63 -0.87 0.37 -2.30
C PHE A 63 -0.03 1.63 -2.29
N ASP A 64 0.93 1.74 -3.21
CA ASP A 64 1.57 3.03 -3.45
C ASP A 64 0.55 4.00 -4.04
N TYR A 65 0.75 5.31 -3.83
CA TYR A 65 -0.09 6.30 -4.52
C TYR A 65 0.07 6.10 -6.04
N PRO A 66 -1.04 5.99 -6.81
CA PRO A 66 -0.98 5.66 -8.24
C PRO A 66 -0.12 6.65 -9.04
N VAL A 67 0.54 6.16 -10.07
CA VAL A 67 1.34 6.99 -10.97
C VAL A 67 0.64 7.10 -12.31
N ALA A 68 0.17 8.29 -12.65
CA ALA A 68 -0.51 8.54 -13.92
C ALA A 68 0.45 8.40 -15.12
N GLY A 69 -0.01 7.67 -16.14
CA GLY A 69 0.54 7.75 -17.48
C GLY A 69 0.13 9.05 -18.17
N LYS A 70 0.32 9.15 -19.48
CA LYS A 70 0.04 10.37 -20.25
C LYS A 70 -1.42 10.85 -20.10
N ASP A 71 -2.36 9.91 -20.11
CA ASP A 71 -3.80 10.16 -20.05
C ASP A 71 -4.43 9.48 -18.80
N GLY A 72 -3.62 9.27 -17.75
CA GLY A 72 -4.04 8.59 -16.55
C GLY A 72 -4.86 9.46 -15.61
N ASP A 73 -5.89 8.86 -15.02
CA ASP A 73 -6.77 9.46 -14.02
C ASP A 73 -6.50 8.82 -12.63
N GLU A 74 -5.76 9.54 -11.78
CA GLU A 74 -5.41 9.08 -10.44
C GLU A 74 -6.64 8.90 -9.54
N GLU A 75 -7.69 9.70 -9.72
CA GLU A 75 -8.91 9.60 -8.93
C GLU A 75 -9.70 8.33 -9.29
N ALA A 76 -9.81 8.03 -10.58
CA ALA A 76 -10.40 6.78 -11.05
C ALA A 76 -9.56 5.56 -10.61
N ALA A 77 -8.23 5.65 -10.68
CA ALA A 77 -7.34 4.58 -10.19
C ALA A 77 -7.51 4.31 -8.68
N LEU A 78 -7.67 5.35 -7.86
CA LEU A 78 -7.98 5.18 -6.44
C LEU A 78 -9.36 4.52 -6.23
N SER A 79 -10.34 4.83 -7.07
CA SER A 79 -11.67 4.17 -7.01
C SER A 79 -11.58 2.67 -7.35
N GLU A 80 -10.72 2.28 -8.28
CA GLU A 80 -10.46 0.86 -8.57
C GLU A 80 -9.76 0.14 -7.40
N ILE A 81 -8.81 0.83 -6.71
CA ILE A 81 -8.17 0.29 -5.50
C ILE A 81 -9.21 0.12 -4.38
N GLU A 82 -10.07 1.12 -4.14
CA GLU A 82 -11.16 1.05 -3.16
C GLU A 82 -12.06 -0.16 -3.42
N LYS A 83 -12.48 -0.33 -4.68
CA LYS A 83 -13.32 -1.45 -5.11
C LYS A 83 -12.63 -2.80 -4.86
N ASP A 84 -11.37 -2.95 -5.24
CA ASP A 84 -10.58 -4.17 -5.03
C ASP A 84 -10.44 -4.51 -3.53
N CYS A 85 -10.22 -3.49 -2.69
CA CYS A 85 -10.16 -3.66 -1.23
C CYS A 85 -11.51 -4.11 -0.65
N MET A 86 -12.62 -3.50 -1.10
CA MET A 86 -13.96 -3.88 -0.65
C MET A 86 -14.32 -5.30 -1.07
N GLU A 87 -14.08 -5.66 -2.34
CA GLU A 87 -14.35 -7.01 -2.86
C GLU A 87 -13.56 -8.10 -2.15
N LYS A 88 -12.36 -7.78 -1.66
CA LYS A 88 -11.47 -8.71 -0.95
C LYS A 88 -11.55 -8.62 0.58
N GLY A 89 -12.38 -7.75 1.12
CA GLY A 89 -12.50 -7.56 2.57
C GLY A 89 -11.20 -7.07 3.24
N ILE A 90 -10.31 -6.38 2.51
CA ILE A 90 -9.02 -5.91 3.04
C ILE A 90 -9.02 -4.40 3.32
N PRO A 91 -8.29 -3.94 4.35
CA PRO A 91 -8.19 -2.52 4.65
C PRO A 91 -7.56 -1.73 3.50
N LEU A 92 -8.13 -0.56 3.18
CA LEU A 92 -7.49 0.39 2.27
C LEU A 92 -6.33 1.09 2.98
N ILE A 93 -5.12 0.90 2.47
CA ILE A 93 -3.91 1.58 2.96
C ILE A 93 -3.14 2.10 1.75
N ILE A 94 -3.16 3.42 1.56
CA ILE A 94 -2.33 4.08 0.56
C ILE A 94 -1.01 4.46 1.22
N SER A 95 0.08 3.88 0.78
CA SER A 95 1.44 4.13 1.27
C SER A 95 2.26 4.93 0.27
N ILE A 96 3.43 5.39 0.71
CA ILE A 96 4.35 6.17 -0.12
C ILE A 96 3.65 7.38 -0.78
N VAL A 97 2.74 8.00 -0.04
CA VAL A 97 2.02 9.19 -0.53
C VAL A 97 2.98 10.37 -0.55
N PRO A 98 3.21 11.00 -1.72
CA PRO A 98 3.98 12.24 -1.80
C PRO A 98 3.26 13.39 -1.10
N GLU A 99 4.00 14.27 -0.45
CA GLU A 99 3.45 15.40 0.31
C GLU A 99 2.44 16.24 -0.50
N LYS A 100 2.73 16.47 -1.78
CA LYS A 100 1.86 17.24 -2.69
C LYS A 100 0.49 16.58 -2.98
N LYS A 101 0.34 15.28 -2.69
CA LYS A 101 -0.91 14.52 -2.88
C LYS A 101 -1.71 14.35 -1.59
N LEU A 102 -1.13 14.74 -0.45
CA LEU A 102 -1.73 14.52 0.85
C LEU A 102 -3.06 15.28 1.03
N SER A 103 -3.12 16.55 0.62
CA SER A 103 -4.34 17.37 0.73
C SER A 103 -5.49 16.81 -0.10
N PHE A 104 -5.20 16.27 -1.27
CA PHE A 104 -6.18 15.60 -2.12
C PHE A 104 -6.75 14.35 -1.42
N LEU A 105 -5.88 13.50 -0.84
CA LEU A 105 -6.34 12.30 -0.12
C LEU A 105 -7.13 12.64 1.15
N ILE A 106 -6.75 13.71 1.88
CA ILE A 106 -7.52 14.17 3.04
C ILE A 106 -8.92 14.64 2.61
N SER A 107 -9.03 15.34 1.49
CA SER A 107 -10.34 15.75 0.96
C SER A 107 -11.18 14.55 0.51
N ARG A 108 -10.53 13.53 -0.07
CA ARG A 108 -11.21 12.31 -0.51
C ARG A 108 -11.65 11.44 0.67
N TYR A 109 -10.82 11.37 1.71
CA TYR A 109 -11.03 10.56 2.92
C TYR A 109 -11.01 11.46 4.15
N PRO A 110 -12.13 12.13 4.48
CA PRO A 110 -12.18 13.08 5.61
C PRO A 110 -11.80 12.44 6.94
N TYR A 111 -12.06 11.14 7.09
CA TYR A 111 -11.68 10.33 8.25
C TYR A 111 -10.55 9.38 7.85
N CYS A 112 -9.32 9.75 8.14
CA CYS A 112 -8.17 8.90 7.87
C CYS A 112 -7.10 9.03 8.95
N ASN A 113 -6.39 7.95 9.18
CA ASN A 113 -5.15 7.98 9.96
C ASN A 113 -3.99 8.27 9.02
N ILE A 114 -3.19 9.29 9.37
CA ILE A 114 -2.03 9.69 8.59
C ILE A 114 -0.79 9.44 9.43
N SER A 115 0.15 8.70 8.89
CA SER A 115 1.44 8.48 9.52
C SER A 115 2.59 8.93 8.62
N ASN A 116 3.66 9.41 9.24
CA ASN A 116 4.90 9.85 8.58
C ASN A 116 6.07 9.46 9.48
N ILE A 117 6.79 8.44 9.09
CA ILE A 117 7.88 7.88 9.90
C ILE A 117 9.20 8.55 9.52
N ARG A 118 9.89 9.15 10.52
CA ARG A 118 11.16 9.86 10.31
C ARG A 118 12.22 9.01 9.61
N THR A 119 12.29 7.72 9.92
CA THR A 119 13.29 6.80 9.40
C THR A 119 13.07 6.38 7.95
N TRP A 120 11.90 6.71 7.39
CA TRP A 120 11.57 6.44 5.99
C TRP A 120 11.78 7.65 5.08
N LYS A 121 12.17 8.83 5.63
CA LYS A 121 12.37 10.04 4.83
C LYS A 121 13.65 9.91 4.00
N ASP A 122 13.53 10.19 2.71
CA ASP A 122 14.67 10.21 1.81
C ASP A 122 15.52 11.46 1.98
N TYR A 123 16.82 11.29 1.88
CA TYR A 123 17.79 12.36 1.93
C TYR A 123 18.05 12.92 0.54
N ILE A 124 17.61 14.16 0.32
CA ILE A 124 17.71 14.85 -0.97
C ILE A 124 18.84 15.87 -0.93
N TYR A 125 19.69 15.85 -1.96
CA TYR A 125 20.83 16.75 -2.11
C TYR A 125 20.76 17.46 -3.45
N ARG A 126 21.35 18.66 -3.58
CA ARG A 126 21.60 19.22 -4.90
C ARG A 126 22.75 18.48 -5.56
N ALA A 127 22.59 18.10 -6.82
CA ALA A 127 23.60 17.36 -7.58
C ALA A 127 24.95 18.13 -7.64
N VAL A 128 24.89 19.45 -7.84
CA VAL A 128 26.09 20.32 -7.86
C VAL A 128 26.86 20.26 -6.54
N ASP A 129 26.17 20.18 -5.40
CA ASP A 129 26.84 20.16 -4.09
C ASP A 129 27.65 18.87 -3.89
N LEU A 130 27.12 17.72 -4.36
CA LEU A 130 27.82 16.44 -4.26
C LEU A 130 28.95 16.31 -5.29
N ARG A 131 28.80 16.88 -6.48
CA ARG A 131 29.86 16.93 -7.49
C ARG A 131 31.08 17.74 -7.05
N GLU A 132 30.86 18.86 -6.36
CA GLU A 132 31.94 19.84 -6.12
C GLU A 132 32.39 19.91 -4.69
N PHE A 133 31.53 19.52 -3.72
CA PHE A 133 31.77 19.73 -2.30
C PHE A 133 32.20 21.18 -1.98
N ALA A 134 31.55 22.13 -2.65
CA ALA A 134 31.90 23.54 -2.51
C ALA A 134 31.48 24.15 -1.15
N GLY A 135 32.10 25.23 -0.76
CA GLY A 135 31.76 25.95 0.46
C GLY A 135 32.25 25.35 1.77
N LYS A 136 31.92 26.04 2.86
CA LYS A 136 32.42 25.73 4.22
C LYS A 136 31.79 24.49 4.80
N SER A 137 30.52 24.27 4.54
CA SER A 137 29.74 23.11 5.03
C SER A 137 30.30 21.76 4.52
N TYR A 138 30.84 21.75 3.32
CA TYR A 138 31.45 20.57 2.71
C TYR A 138 32.97 20.41 2.97
N ALA A 139 33.61 21.33 3.72
CA ALA A 139 35.06 21.31 3.93
C ALA A 139 35.58 19.95 4.42
N LYS A 140 34.88 19.30 5.34
CA LYS A 140 35.25 17.99 5.85
C LYS A 140 35.21 16.91 4.76
N ARG A 141 34.16 16.88 3.96
CA ARG A 141 34.01 15.89 2.87
C ARG A 141 35.05 16.09 1.79
N ARG A 142 35.25 17.33 1.36
CA ARG A 142 36.27 17.70 0.40
C ARG A 142 37.70 17.33 0.89
N ASN A 143 37.97 17.57 2.15
CA ASN A 143 39.31 17.23 2.72
C ASN A 143 39.52 15.70 2.76
N HIS A 144 38.47 14.91 3.08
CA HIS A 144 38.55 13.44 3.05
C HIS A 144 38.75 12.91 1.63
N ALA A 145 37.99 13.41 0.64
CA ALA A 145 38.17 13.04 -0.76
C ALA A 145 39.59 13.43 -1.27
N LYS A 146 40.04 14.64 -0.94
CA LYS A 146 41.40 15.08 -1.26
C LYS A 146 42.48 14.18 -0.63
N LYS A 147 42.29 13.79 0.63
CA LYS A 147 43.22 12.88 1.33
C LYS A 147 43.24 11.52 0.63
N PHE A 148 42.09 11.00 0.20
CA PHE A 148 42.05 9.76 -0.56
C PHE A 148 42.91 9.82 -1.83
N HIS A 149 42.73 10.83 -2.68
CA HIS A 149 43.53 10.99 -3.90
C HIS A 149 45.02 11.26 -3.64
N THR A 150 45.34 11.81 -2.47
CA THR A 150 46.74 11.99 -2.07
C THR A 150 47.40 10.67 -1.62
N LEU A 151 46.64 9.83 -0.91
CA LEU A 151 47.10 8.51 -0.44
C LEU A 151 47.15 7.47 -1.55
N TYR A 152 46.23 7.57 -2.51
CA TYR A 152 46.03 6.61 -3.60
C TYR A 152 46.00 7.35 -4.95
N PRO A 153 47.11 7.93 -5.41
CA PRO A 153 47.13 8.72 -6.64
C PRO A 153 46.88 7.90 -7.92
N GLU A 154 47.01 6.58 -7.84
CA GLU A 154 46.72 5.61 -8.90
C GLU A 154 45.26 5.21 -8.94
N ALA A 155 44.42 5.66 -8.01
CA ALA A 155 42.98 5.34 -7.99
C ALA A 155 42.26 6.02 -9.14
N VAL A 156 41.48 5.24 -9.89
CA VAL A 156 40.68 5.69 -11.04
C VAL A 156 39.25 5.31 -10.83
N PHE A 157 38.35 6.30 -10.95
CA PHE A 157 36.89 6.04 -11.08
C PHE A 157 36.56 5.80 -12.54
N ARG A 158 35.70 4.81 -12.79
CA ARG A 158 35.08 4.59 -14.09
C ARG A 158 33.75 3.87 -13.99
N PRO A 159 32.87 4.01 -15.01
CA PRO A 159 31.70 3.15 -15.14
C PRO A 159 32.07 1.66 -15.12
N LEU A 160 31.19 0.83 -14.55
CA LEU A 160 31.32 -0.63 -14.56
C LEU A 160 30.56 -1.21 -15.74
N THR A 161 31.06 -2.33 -16.26
CA THR A 161 30.51 -3.05 -17.41
C THR A 161 30.45 -4.56 -17.12
N GLY A 162 29.85 -5.35 -18.01
CA GLY A 162 29.88 -6.82 -17.91
C GLY A 162 31.28 -7.42 -17.90
N ALA A 163 32.28 -6.72 -18.44
CA ALA A 163 33.68 -7.13 -18.33
C ALA A 163 34.24 -7.08 -16.89
N ASP A 164 33.59 -6.32 -15.99
CA ASP A 164 34.02 -6.14 -14.61
C ASP A 164 33.41 -7.17 -13.64
N THR A 165 32.62 -8.11 -14.12
CA THR A 165 31.91 -9.09 -13.27
C THR A 165 32.83 -9.78 -12.28
N GLN A 166 34.04 -10.19 -12.68
CA GLN A 166 35.01 -10.82 -11.80
C GLN A 166 35.51 -9.86 -10.71
N ALA A 167 35.80 -8.62 -11.06
CA ALA A 167 36.24 -7.59 -10.11
C ALA A 167 35.12 -7.24 -9.11
N ILE A 168 33.88 -7.19 -9.56
CA ILE A 168 32.69 -6.98 -8.74
C ILE A 168 32.51 -8.12 -7.74
N GLU A 169 32.59 -9.38 -8.17
CA GLU A 169 32.50 -10.53 -7.27
C GLU A 169 33.63 -10.53 -6.23
N GLN A 170 34.87 -10.25 -6.65
CA GLN A 170 35.99 -10.16 -5.76
C GLN A 170 35.84 -8.99 -4.74
N PHE A 171 35.24 -7.87 -5.18
CA PHE A 171 34.90 -6.77 -4.28
C PHE A 171 33.96 -7.22 -3.17
N TRP A 172 32.86 -7.93 -3.52
CA TRP A 172 31.90 -8.40 -2.53
C TRP A 172 32.50 -9.38 -1.54
N GLU A 173 33.41 -10.28 -1.98
CA GLU A 173 34.14 -11.16 -1.08
C GLU A 173 35.01 -10.37 -0.08
N ASN A 174 35.79 -9.41 -0.56
CA ASN A 174 36.62 -8.55 0.28
C ASN A 174 35.75 -7.69 1.22
N TYR A 175 34.62 -7.15 0.74
CA TYR A 175 33.71 -6.34 1.54
C TYR A 175 33.12 -7.15 2.70
N LEU A 176 32.73 -8.39 2.46
CA LEU A 176 32.20 -9.28 3.50
C LEU A 176 33.24 -9.64 4.56
N LEU A 177 34.52 -9.73 4.20
CA LEU A 177 35.60 -9.94 5.17
C LEU A 177 35.80 -8.73 6.10
N GLU A 178 35.63 -7.53 5.59
CA GLU A 178 35.74 -6.26 6.34
C GLU A 178 34.44 -5.91 7.09
N PHE A 179 33.32 -6.51 6.70
CA PHE A 179 31.99 -6.19 7.24
C PHE A 179 31.86 -6.70 8.69
N PRO A 180 31.39 -5.84 9.64
CA PRO A 180 31.33 -6.22 11.04
C PRO A 180 30.46 -7.46 11.28
N LYS A 181 30.98 -8.43 12.05
CA LYS A 181 30.30 -9.72 12.33
C LYS A 181 29.00 -9.62 13.12
N ASN A 182 28.70 -8.46 13.72
CA ASN A 182 27.51 -8.23 14.56
C ASN A 182 26.40 -7.46 13.83
N ASN A 183 26.35 -7.53 12.51
CA ASN A 183 25.28 -6.88 11.74
C ASN A 183 23.96 -7.63 11.84
N SER A 184 22.85 -6.88 11.69
CA SER A 184 21.51 -7.46 11.71
C SER A 184 21.27 -8.36 10.49
N ALA A 185 20.27 -9.25 10.60
CA ALA A 185 19.84 -10.08 9.49
C ALA A 185 19.37 -9.25 8.29
N GLU A 186 18.76 -8.10 8.55
CA GLU A 186 18.32 -7.15 7.53
C GLU A 186 19.50 -6.57 6.74
N ALA A 187 20.60 -6.20 7.42
CA ALA A 187 21.80 -5.68 6.76
C ALA A 187 22.47 -6.75 5.88
N MET A 188 22.47 -8.01 6.31
CA MET A 188 22.96 -9.14 5.50
C MET A 188 22.07 -9.42 4.30
N HIS A 189 20.74 -9.29 4.48
CA HIS A 189 19.79 -9.45 3.39
C HIS A 189 19.95 -8.33 2.34
N GLU A 190 20.08 -7.07 2.77
CA GLU A 190 20.39 -5.93 1.88
C GLU A 190 21.64 -6.19 1.03
N LEU A 191 22.72 -6.72 1.64
CA LEU A 191 23.93 -7.05 0.89
C LEU A 191 23.70 -8.12 -0.18
N THR A 192 22.87 -9.11 0.11
CA THR A 192 22.53 -10.18 -0.86
C THR A 192 21.75 -9.60 -2.04
N LEU A 193 20.77 -8.72 -1.78
CA LEU A 193 20.01 -8.03 -2.81
C LEU A 193 20.90 -7.10 -3.64
N ALA A 194 21.75 -6.31 -2.97
CA ALA A 194 22.71 -5.42 -3.61
C ALA A 194 23.63 -6.18 -4.58
N ARG A 195 24.23 -7.29 -4.12
CA ARG A 195 25.05 -8.15 -4.96
C ARG A 195 24.30 -8.68 -6.18
N GLY A 196 22.99 -8.98 -6.02
CA GLY A 196 22.12 -9.44 -7.10
C GLY A 196 21.99 -8.44 -8.24
N LEU A 197 21.87 -7.14 -7.94
CA LEU A 197 21.73 -6.08 -8.93
C LEU A 197 23.01 -5.87 -9.79
N PHE A 198 24.18 -6.16 -9.24
CA PHE A 198 25.46 -6.05 -9.97
C PHE A 198 25.75 -7.24 -10.90
N LYS A 199 24.86 -8.24 -11.02
CA LYS A 199 25.03 -9.34 -11.97
C LYS A 199 24.88 -8.91 -13.43
N THR A 200 24.11 -7.85 -13.68
CA THR A 200 23.86 -7.25 -14.99
C THR A 200 24.20 -5.76 -14.96
N PRO A 201 25.46 -5.37 -14.77
CA PRO A 201 25.86 -3.95 -14.63
C PRO A 201 25.59 -3.13 -15.90
N ASP A 202 25.42 -3.77 -17.05
CA ASP A 202 25.12 -3.14 -18.35
C ASP A 202 23.60 -3.00 -18.62
N ALA A 203 22.74 -3.31 -17.66
CA ALA A 203 21.31 -3.10 -17.87
C ALA A 203 21.05 -1.62 -18.20
N ASP A 204 20.24 -1.34 -19.21
CA ASP A 204 20.01 -0.01 -19.80
C ASP A 204 19.38 1.01 -18.84
N TRP A 205 18.88 0.55 -17.70
CA TRP A 205 18.29 1.35 -16.65
C TRP A 205 19.23 1.62 -15.47
N LEU A 206 20.37 0.89 -15.39
CA LEU A 206 21.35 1.02 -14.32
C LEU A 206 22.46 1.96 -14.71
N LEU A 207 22.88 2.76 -13.74
CA LEU A 207 24.12 3.51 -13.77
C LEU A 207 25.05 2.92 -12.69
N THR A 208 26.12 2.30 -13.13
CA THR A 208 27.06 1.65 -12.22
C THR A 208 28.46 2.23 -12.39
N GLY A 209 29.15 2.44 -11.30
CA GLY A 209 30.52 2.95 -11.32
C GLY A 209 31.33 2.48 -10.11
N GLY A 210 32.64 2.50 -10.26
CA GLY A 210 33.52 2.08 -9.18
C GLY A 210 34.92 2.70 -9.24
N ILE A 211 35.59 2.65 -8.08
CA ILE A 211 36.99 3.10 -7.95
C ILE A 211 37.90 1.87 -7.98
N PHE A 212 38.88 1.93 -8.85
CA PHE A 212 39.91 0.91 -9.02
C PHE A 212 41.29 1.40 -8.57
N ILE A 213 42.08 0.50 -8.00
CA ILE A 213 43.55 0.65 -7.80
C ILE A 213 44.21 -0.52 -8.54
N GLY A 214 44.83 -0.24 -9.68
CA GLY A 214 45.17 -1.27 -10.63
C GLY A 214 43.98 -2.03 -11.11
N GLU A 215 43.96 -3.36 -10.96
CA GLU A 215 42.81 -4.22 -11.31
C GLU A 215 41.80 -4.41 -10.14
N LYS A 216 42.13 -3.93 -8.95
CA LYS A 216 41.35 -4.14 -7.75
C LYS A 216 40.26 -3.09 -7.64
N LEU A 217 38.98 -3.51 -7.68
CA LEU A 217 37.80 -2.70 -7.37
C LEU A 217 37.75 -2.51 -5.82
N ILE A 218 37.76 -1.26 -5.34
CA ILE A 218 37.79 -0.90 -3.91
C ILE A 218 36.51 -0.18 -3.45
N ALA A 219 35.71 0.31 -4.37
CA ALA A 219 34.44 0.94 -4.10
C ALA A 219 33.52 0.83 -5.31
N LEU A 220 32.23 0.69 -5.09
CA LEU A 220 31.20 0.64 -6.14
C LEU A 220 29.94 1.36 -5.71
N GLU A 221 29.22 1.87 -6.70
CA GLU A 221 27.96 2.56 -6.52
C GLU A 221 27.02 2.20 -7.68
N LEU A 222 25.72 2.15 -7.37
CA LEU A 222 24.64 1.83 -8.32
C LEU A 222 23.49 2.80 -8.14
N ALA A 223 22.99 3.34 -9.25
CA ALA A 223 21.92 4.32 -9.28
C ALA A 223 21.03 4.15 -10.51
N GLU A 224 19.89 4.83 -10.52
CA GLU A 224 19.08 5.07 -11.72
C GLU A 224 18.66 6.53 -11.82
N LYS A 225 18.30 6.98 -13.04
CA LYS A 225 17.73 8.31 -13.27
C LYS A 225 16.24 8.25 -13.46
N CYS A 226 15.52 9.05 -12.67
CA CYS A 226 14.10 9.28 -12.82
C CYS A 226 13.87 10.78 -13.04
N LYS A 227 13.52 11.20 -14.26
CA LYS A 227 13.34 12.60 -14.64
C LYS A 227 14.57 13.47 -14.26
N ASP A 228 14.44 14.34 -13.28
CA ASP A 228 15.44 15.32 -12.85
C ASP A 228 16.15 14.93 -11.54
N ILE A 229 16.13 13.65 -11.21
CA ILE A 229 16.75 13.12 -9.99
C ILE A 229 17.56 11.84 -10.29
N LEU A 230 18.75 11.77 -9.69
CA LEU A 230 19.55 10.56 -9.61
C LEU A 230 19.25 9.87 -8.27
N ILE A 231 18.78 8.62 -8.31
CA ILE A 231 18.48 7.83 -7.12
C ILE A 231 19.60 6.82 -6.92
N ILE A 232 20.35 6.95 -5.81
CA ILE A 232 21.45 6.06 -5.45
C ILE A 232 20.92 4.95 -4.57
N HIS A 233 20.91 3.72 -5.08
CA HIS A 233 20.43 2.53 -4.40
C HIS A 233 21.51 1.88 -3.55
N ILE A 234 22.73 1.77 -4.09
CA ILE A 234 23.84 1.08 -3.45
C ILE A 234 25.09 1.96 -3.48
N GLU A 235 25.75 2.08 -2.33
CA GLU A 235 27.02 2.76 -2.14
C GLU A 235 27.83 1.93 -1.16
N LYS A 236 28.89 1.26 -1.62
CA LYS A 236 29.73 0.39 -0.79
C LYS A 236 31.21 0.62 -1.12
N ALA A 237 32.04 0.62 -0.09
CA ALA A 237 33.49 0.74 -0.26
C ALA A 237 34.23 -0.04 0.83
N LEU A 238 35.43 -0.53 0.53
CA LEU A 238 36.32 -1.22 1.49
C LEU A 238 36.76 -0.23 2.55
N TYR A 239 36.57 -0.56 3.83
CA TYR A 239 36.82 0.32 4.96
C TYR A 239 38.33 0.59 5.16
N SER A 240 39.19 -0.29 4.66
CA SER A 240 40.63 -0.19 4.70
C SER A 240 41.22 0.99 3.91
N TYR A 241 40.42 1.64 3.03
CA TYR A 241 40.86 2.79 2.23
C TYR A 241 40.32 4.11 2.81
N GLU A 242 41.19 4.88 3.44
CA GLU A 242 40.80 6.12 4.11
C GLU A 242 40.25 7.18 3.11
N GLY A 243 39.07 7.70 3.34
CA GLY A 243 38.46 8.75 2.52
C GLY A 243 37.76 8.25 1.25
N VAL A 244 37.68 6.95 1.02
CA VAL A 244 37.11 6.35 -0.19
C VAL A 244 35.62 6.70 -0.39
N TYR A 245 34.78 6.68 0.65
CA TYR A 245 33.37 7.02 0.51
C TYR A 245 33.10 8.45 -0.02
N PRO A 246 33.72 9.52 0.54
CA PRO A 246 33.56 10.85 -0.07
C PRO A 246 34.12 10.95 -1.48
N ALA A 247 35.20 10.24 -1.80
CA ALA A 247 35.73 10.19 -3.15
C ALA A 247 34.72 9.51 -4.13
N LEU A 248 34.19 8.36 -3.73
CA LEU A 248 33.20 7.63 -4.51
C LEU A 248 31.96 8.51 -4.82
N VAL A 249 31.32 9.10 -3.79
CA VAL A 249 30.14 9.98 -3.98
C VAL A 249 30.46 11.14 -4.92
N GLN A 250 31.63 11.76 -4.79
CA GLN A 250 32.00 12.88 -5.63
C GLN A 250 32.22 12.47 -7.08
N GLU A 251 33.01 11.43 -7.31
CA GLU A 251 33.32 10.96 -8.66
C GLU A 251 32.08 10.39 -9.38
N PHE A 252 31.26 9.63 -8.65
CA PHE A 252 29.99 9.08 -9.19
C PHE A 252 29.04 10.22 -9.61
N CYS A 253 28.87 11.22 -8.76
CA CYS A 253 28.04 12.38 -9.09
C CYS A 253 28.63 13.23 -10.24
N ARG A 254 29.96 13.33 -10.35
CA ARG A 254 30.63 13.99 -11.49
C ARG A 254 30.35 13.28 -12.79
N GLU A 255 30.34 11.96 -12.79
CA GLU A 255 30.06 11.17 -14.00
C GLU A 255 28.57 11.18 -14.34
N PHE A 256 27.69 10.86 -13.38
CA PHE A 256 26.29 10.53 -13.68
C PHE A 256 25.27 11.59 -13.30
N ALA A 257 25.61 12.62 -12.53
CA ALA A 257 24.68 13.65 -12.08
C ALA A 257 24.85 15.02 -12.73
N GLN A 258 25.31 15.07 -14.00
CA GLN A 258 25.55 16.33 -14.71
C GLN A 258 24.24 17.01 -15.17
N ASP A 259 23.26 16.21 -15.52
CA ASP A 259 21.99 16.56 -16.18
C ASP A 259 20.78 16.44 -15.25
N VAL A 260 20.99 16.31 -13.94
CA VAL A 260 19.93 16.27 -12.92
C VAL A 260 20.13 17.38 -11.88
N THR A 261 19.04 17.85 -11.32
CA THR A 261 19.07 18.88 -10.25
C THR A 261 19.33 18.26 -8.90
N PHE A 262 18.76 17.09 -8.63
CA PHE A 262 18.79 16.45 -7.32
C PHE A 262 19.42 15.06 -7.34
N VAL A 263 19.92 14.67 -6.18
CA VAL A 263 20.35 13.30 -5.87
C VAL A 263 19.56 12.85 -4.65
N ASN A 264 18.86 11.71 -4.77
CA ASN A 264 18.23 11.01 -3.66
C ASN A 264 19.15 9.86 -3.24
N ARG A 265 19.54 9.83 -1.97
CA ARG A 265 20.33 8.75 -1.38
C ARG A 265 19.51 7.90 -0.41
N GLU A 266 18.22 7.76 -0.70
CA GLU A 266 17.26 6.97 0.06
C GLU A 266 17.18 7.32 1.56
N ASP A 267 16.51 6.51 2.35
CA ASP A 267 16.34 6.71 3.79
C ASP A 267 17.53 6.18 4.63
N ASP A 268 17.41 6.23 5.95
CA ASP A 268 18.47 5.80 6.87
C ASP A 268 18.21 4.41 7.51
N ALA A 269 17.20 3.68 7.07
CA ALA A 269 16.83 2.34 7.57
C ALA A 269 16.84 2.23 9.11
N ALA A 270 16.46 3.29 9.82
CA ALA A 270 16.55 3.42 11.28
C ALA A 270 17.97 3.31 11.87
N ASN A 271 19.01 3.26 11.06
CA ASN A 271 20.40 3.15 11.48
C ASN A 271 21.01 4.52 11.82
N LYS A 272 21.39 4.74 13.08
CA LYS A 272 21.98 6.01 13.55
C LYS A 272 23.29 6.36 12.86
N GLY A 273 24.14 5.36 12.56
CA GLY A 273 25.41 5.56 11.86
C GLY A 273 25.20 6.06 10.44
N LEU A 274 24.27 5.41 9.70
CA LEU A 274 23.88 5.81 8.35
C LEU A 274 23.26 7.21 8.35
N ARG A 275 22.36 7.49 9.30
CA ARG A 275 21.77 8.82 9.50
C ARG A 275 22.82 9.90 9.66
N ASN A 276 23.79 9.69 10.57
CA ASN A 276 24.88 10.63 10.81
C ASN A 276 25.73 10.83 9.55
N SER A 277 26.02 9.75 8.82
CA SER A 277 26.76 9.82 7.56
C SER A 277 25.99 10.67 6.53
N LYS A 278 24.71 10.37 6.27
CA LYS A 278 23.88 11.10 5.30
C LYS A 278 23.74 12.59 5.67
N MET A 279 23.49 12.92 6.95
CA MET A 279 23.40 14.30 7.41
C MET A 279 24.70 15.11 7.21
N GLN A 280 25.87 14.47 7.22
CA GLN A 280 27.15 15.14 6.99
C GLN A 280 27.37 15.62 5.53
N TYR A 281 26.53 15.19 4.59
CA TYR A 281 26.49 15.69 3.20
C TYR A 281 25.50 16.84 3.01
N VAL A 282 24.93 17.37 4.11
CA VAL A 282 24.08 18.58 4.13
C VAL A 282 22.89 18.45 3.17
N PRO A 283 21.95 17.54 3.42
CA PRO A 283 20.78 17.39 2.57
C PRO A 283 19.96 18.69 2.54
N VAL A 284 19.46 19.07 1.37
CA VAL A 284 18.60 20.25 1.20
C VAL A 284 17.16 19.98 1.64
N ALA A 285 16.77 18.70 1.67
CA ALA A 285 15.45 18.27 2.15
C ALA A 285 15.49 16.84 2.68
N LEU A 286 14.53 16.54 3.54
CA LEU A 286 14.16 15.19 3.91
C LEU A 286 12.77 14.94 3.34
N ALA A 287 12.68 14.24 2.21
CA ALA A 287 11.43 13.99 1.52
C ALA A 287 10.56 13.03 2.33
N SER A 288 9.39 13.48 2.70
CA SER A 288 8.44 12.74 3.52
C SER A 288 7.63 11.76 2.69
N LYS A 289 7.44 10.56 3.24
CA LYS A 289 6.56 9.51 2.74
C LYS A 289 5.42 9.35 3.72
N TYR A 290 4.21 9.59 3.25
CA TYR A 290 3.02 9.46 4.10
C TYR A 290 2.34 8.13 3.83
N GLN A 291 1.74 7.58 4.86
CA GLN A 291 0.78 6.51 4.74
C GLN A 291 -0.59 7.06 5.16
N VAL A 292 -1.58 6.88 4.31
CA VAL A 292 -2.96 7.27 4.55
C VAL A 292 -3.79 6.00 4.66
N LYS A 293 -4.42 5.80 5.81
CA LYS A 293 -5.34 4.71 6.07
C LYS A 293 -6.73 5.30 6.31
N PRO A 294 -7.61 5.31 5.30
CA PRO A 294 -8.98 5.70 5.46
C PRO A 294 -9.66 4.84 6.53
N GLN A 295 -10.50 5.48 7.33
CA GLN A 295 -11.21 4.84 8.42
C GLN A 295 -12.66 5.33 8.39
N ASN A 296 -13.60 4.45 8.77
CA ASN A 296 -14.92 4.90 9.17
C ASN A 296 -14.88 5.17 10.67
N GLU A 297 -14.86 6.45 11.07
CA GLU A 297 -14.72 6.84 12.46
C GLU A 297 -15.82 6.23 13.33
N PHE A 298 -17.04 6.16 12.83
CA PHE A 298 -18.18 5.64 13.59
C PHE A 298 -18.09 4.14 13.81
N LEU A 299 -17.64 3.36 12.80
CA LEU A 299 -17.44 1.92 12.95
C LEU A 299 -16.33 1.58 13.94
N MET A 300 -15.28 2.38 14.00
CA MET A 300 -14.19 2.17 14.96
C MET A 300 -14.63 2.33 16.42
N HIS A 301 -15.67 3.14 16.66
CA HIS A 301 -16.23 3.36 17.98
C HIS A 301 -17.42 2.46 18.30
N LEU A 302 -17.95 1.74 17.30
CA LEU A 302 -19.04 0.79 17.49
C LEU A 302 -18.49 -0.46 18.17
N LYS A 303 -18.75 -0.59 19.47
CA LYS A 303 -18.34 -1.75 20.27
C LYS A 303 -19.45 -2.78 20.43
N GLU A 304 -20.68 -2.34 20.32
CA GLU A 304 -21.88 -3.14 20.53
C GLU A 304 -22.94 -2.76 19.52
N ILE A 305 -23.66 -3.75 19.00
CA ILE A 305 -24.80 -3.51 18.10
C ILE A 305 -25.98 -3.03 18.97
N PRO A 306 -26.57 -1.87 18.66
CA PRO A 306 -27.66 -1.34 19.47
C PRO A 306 -28.94 -2.15 19.30
N VAL A 307 -29.82 -2.03 20.28
CA VAL A 307 -31.19 -2.60 20.19
C VAL A 307 -32.10 -1.58 19.53
N LEU A 308 -32.59 -1.90 18.33
CA LEU A 308 -33.61 -1.10 17.64
C LEU A 308 -34.98 -1.76 17.85
N ARG A 309 -36.00 -0.95 18.17
CA ARG A 309 -37.37 -1.42 18.36
C ARG A 309 -38.26 -0.78 17.33
N THR A 310 -39.04 -1.60 16.66
CA THR A 310 -40.09 -1.19 15.72
C THR A 310 -41.45 -1.50 16.31
N GLU A 311 -42.51 -1.41 15.51
CA GLU A 311 -43.86 -1.77 15.96
C GLU A 311 -43.98 -3.25 16.34
N ARG A 312 -43.35 -4.15 15.56
CA ARG A 312 -43.47 -5.60 15.71
C ARG A 312 -42.17 -6.30 16.01
N LEU A 313 -41.02 -5.67 15.75
CA LEU A 313 -39.74 -6.33 15.73
C LEU A 313 -38.76 -5.72 16.73
N VAL A 314 -37.78 -6.54 17.11
CA VAL A 314 -36.58 -6.10 17.80
C VAL A 314 -35.38 -6.50 16.96
N LEU A 315 -34.56 -5.51 16.57
CA LEU A 315 -33.26 -5.76 15.94
C LEU A 315 -32.19 -5.62 17.01
N SER A 316 -31.35 -6.60 17.16
CA SER A 316 -30.32 -6.62 18.19
C SER A 316 -29.11 -7.42 17.76
N GLU A 317 -28.06 -7.46 18.59
CA GLU A 317 -26.91 -8.30 18.36
C GLU A 317 -27.26 -9.78 18.26
N LEU A 318 -26.54 -10.52 17.39
CA LEU A 318 -26.53 -11.97 17.38
C LEU A 318 -25.89 -12.51 18.66
N THR A 319 -26.49 -13.53 19.24
CA THR A 319 -25.99 -14.22 20.45
C THR A 319 -25.74 -15.70 20.18
N GLU A 320 -24.99 -16.36 21.03
CA GLU A 320 -24.79 -17.82 20.93
C GLU A 320 -26.10 -18.63 20.96
N ALA A 321 -27.14 -18.11 21.62
CA ALA A 321 -28.45 -18.75 21.65
C ALA A 321 -29.15 -18.76 20.27
N ASP A 322 -28.73 -17.90 19.36
CA ASP A 322 -29.31 -17.81 17.99
C ASP A 322 -28.67 -18.80 17.02
N ILE A 323 -27.58 -19.46 17.37
CA ILE A 323 -26.82 -20.31 16.45
C ILE A 323 -27.69 -21.29 15.68
N PRO A 324 -28.63 -22.05 16.29
CA PRO A 324 -29.48 -22.98 15.55
C PRO A 324 -30.37 -22.29 14.51
N ASP A 325 -31.07 -21.22 14.90
CA ASP A 325 -31.97 -20.49 13.99
C ASP A 325 -31.16 -19.71 12.92
N TYR A 326 -29.97 -19.18 13.27
CA TYR A 326 -29.09 -18.49 12.36
C TYR A 326 -28.48 -19.42 11.32
N ASN A 327 -28.03 -20.62 11.73
CA ASN A 327 -27.57 -21.65 10.80
C ASN A 327 -28.70 -22.11 9.85
N ALA A 328 -29.93 -22.26 10.35
CA ALA A 328 -31.07 -22.61 9.51
C ALA A 328 -31.38 -21.50 8.47
N LEU A 329 -31.21 -20.24 8.85
CA LEU A 329 -31.38 -19.11 7.93
C LEU A 329 -30.31 -19.08 6.85
N ILE A 330 -29.03 -19.32 7.20
CA ILE A 330 -27.88 -19.28 6.26
C ILE A 330 -27.91 -20.50 5.32
N LEU A 331 -28.26 -21.67 5.80
CA LEU A 331 -28.25 -22.90 5.02
C LEU A 331 -29.49 -23.08 4.12
N ASP A 332 -30.46 -22.17 4.18
CA ASP A 332 -31.61 -22.16 3.26
C ASP A 332 -31.18 -21.65 1.88
N THR A 333 -30.69 -22.55 1.04
CA THR A 333 -30.14 -22.22 -0.29
C THR A 333 -31.14 -21.61 -1.24
N GLU A 334 -32.44 -21.91 -1.12
CA GLU A 334 -33.49 -21.32 -1.93
C GLU A 334 -33.69 -19.84 -1.58
N ARG A 335 -33.73 -19.49 -0.30
CA ARG A 335 -33.86 -18.12 0.18
C ARG A 335 -32.61 -17.29 -0.04
N ASN A 336 -31.44 -17.91 -0.01
CA ASN A 336 -30.15 -17.24 -0.15
C ASN A 336 -29.63 -17.20 -1.59
N HIS A 337 -30.39 -17.65 -2.57
CA HIS A 337 -30.01 -17.61 -3.98
C HIS A 337 -29.54 -16.22 -4.46
N TYR A 338 -30.13 -15.17 -3.91
CA TYR A 338 -29.81 -13.76 -4.23
C TYR A 338 -29.12 -13.02 -3.06
N TRP A 339 -28.57 -13.74 -2.08
CA TRP A 339 -27.92 -13.11 -0.93
C TRP A 339 -26.56 -12.55 -1.31
N GLY A 340 -26.26 -11.31 -0.92
CA GLY A 340 -25.08 -10.58 -1.37
C GLY A 340 -23.95 -10.48 -0.35
N TYR A 341 -24.20 -10.80 0.93
CA TYR A 341 -23.17 -10.85 1.95
C TYR A 341 -22.53 -12.24 2.00
N ASP A 342 -21.23 -12.32 2.09
CA ASP A 342 -20.50 -13.59 2.10
C ASP A 342 -20.35 -14.15 3.53
N ASP A 343 -21.31 -14.96 3.93
CA ASP A 343 -21.27 -15.68 5.22
C ASP A 343 -20.18 -16.78 5.27
N LEU A 344 -19.56 -17.11 4.14
CA LEU A 344 -18.63 -18.22 4.02
C LEU A 344 -17.17 -17.75 4.02
N GLU A 345 -16.93 -16.45 3.82
CA GLU A 345 -15.57 -15.91 3.73
C GLU A 345 -14.78 -16.17 5.03
N GLY A 346 -13.66 -16.86 4.89
CA GLY A 346 -12.77 -17.16 6.01
C GLY A 346 -13.29 -18.18 7.00
N LEU A 347 -14.28 -19.02 6.62
CA LEU A 347 -14.67 -20.19 7.39
C LEU A 347 -13.50 -21.16 7.55
N ALA A 348 -13.27 -21.63 8.78
CA ALA A 348 -12.29 -22.66 9.06
C ALA A 348 -12.82 -24.06 8.68
N GLU A 349 -11.99 -24.89 8.09
CA GLU A 349 -12.28 -26.30 7.87
C GLU A 349 -11.70 -27.17 9.00
N PRO A 350 -12.44 -28.15 9.56
CA PRO A 350 -13.86 -28.44 9.27
C PRO A 350 -14.81 -27.41 9.90
N MET A 351 -15.93 -27.15 9.24
CA MET A 351 -16.96 -26.24 9.72
C MET A 351 -17.57 -26.74 11.02
N LYS A 352 -17.69 -25.86 12.02
CA LYS A 352 -18.31 -26.14 13.33
C LYS A 352 -19.72 -25.55 13.38
N GLU A 353 -20.49 -25.95 14.40
CA GLU A 353 -21.86 -25.45 14.60
C GLU A 353 -21.93 -23.91 14.78
N ASP A 354 -20.91 -23.32 15.41
CA ASP A 354 -20.81 -21.87 15.65
C ASP A 354 -20.09 -21.07 14.57
N SER A 355 -19.68 -21.70 13.45
CA SER A 355 -18.81 -21.07 12.45
C SER A 355 -19.39 -19.80 11.86
N PHE A 356 -20.68 -19.76 11.49
CA PHE A 356 -21.33 -18.55 10.95
C PHE A 356 -21.42 -17.43 11.99
N TYR A 357 -21.74 -17.78 13.23
CA TYR A 357 -21.73 -16.83 14.33
C TYR A 357 -20.34 -16.21 14.53
N GLN A 358 -19.28 -17.02 14.48
CA GLN A 358 -17.91 -16.55 14.60
C GLN A 358 -17.50 -15.63 13.44
N VAL A 359 -18.00 -15.87 12.23
CA VAL A 359 -17.81 -14.95 11.10
C VAL A 359 -18.43 -13.59 11.38
N ALA A 360 -19.69 -13.55 11.80
CA ALA A 360 -20.39 -12.30 12.12
C ALA A 360 -19.68 -11.52 13.26
N GLN A 361 -19.21 -12.22 14.31
CA GLN A 361 -18.45 -11.61 15.41
C GLN A 361 -17.08 -11.08 14.96
N ARG A 362 -16.39 -11.82 14.11
CA ARG A 362 -15.12 -11.38 13.51
C ARG A 362 -15.31 -10.10 12.69
N ASP A 363 -16.35 -10.05 11.87
CA ASP A 363 -16.60 -8.94 10.97
C ASP A 363 -17.01 -7.67 11.75
N LEU A 364 -17.81 -7.82 12.80
CA LEU A 364 -18.08 -6.74 13.75
C LEU A 364 -16.78 -6.22 14.38
N LYS A 365 -15.95 -7.12 14.91
CA LYS A 365 -14.66 -6.76 15.53
C LYS A 365 -13.71 -6.05 14.58
N ASN A 366 -13.72 -6.46 13.31
CA ASN A 366 -12.88 -5.87 12.27
C ASN A 366 -13.48 -4.58 11.66
N GLY A 367 -14.76 -4.28 11.95
CA GLY A 367 -15.48 -3.16 11.35
C GLY A 367 -15.74 -3.33 9.84
N THR A 368 -15.83 -4.58 9.37
CA THR A 368 -16.07 -4.91 7.95
C THR A 368 -17.55 -5.11 7.65
N ALA A 369 -18.28 -5.72 8.58
CA ALA A 369 -19.72 -5.85 8.52
C ALA A 369 -20.31 -5.94 9.94
N PHE A 370 -21.62 -5.77 10.06
CA PHE A 370 -22.33 -6.09 11.30
C PHE A 370 -23.79 -6.46 11.03
N ASN A 371 -24.22 -7.46 11.78
CA ASN A 371 -25.46 -8.18 11.58
C ASN A 371 -26.44 -7.86 12.70
N PHE A 372 -27.59 -7.29 12.36
CA PHE A 372 -28.74 -7.22 13.25
C PHE A 372 -29.54 -8.52 13.16
N ALA A 373 -29.65 -9.25 14.25
CA ALA A 373 -30.65 -10.29 14.41
C ALA A 373 -32.05 -9.67 14.42
N ILE A 374 -32.91 -10.04 13.50
CA ILE A 374 -34.32 -9.58 13.44
C ILE A 374 -35.14 -10.58 14.27
N ARG A 375 -35.81 -10.07 15.31
CA ARG A 375 -36.60 -10.90 16.25
C ARG A 375 -38.07 -10.52 16.24
N LEU A 376 -38.89 -11.55 16.23
CA LEU A 376 -40.31 -11.46 16.48
C LEU A 376 -40.64 -12.28 17.75
N ASP A 377 -41.20 -11.65 18.75
CA ASP A 377 -41.49 -12.28 20.06
C ASP A 377 -40.31 -13.02 20.68
N GLY A 378 -39.10 -12.44 20.50
CA GLY A 378 -37.84 -12.98 21.01
C GLY A 378 -37.17 -14.02 20.13
N LYS A 379 -37.87 -14.59 19.12
CA LYS A 379 -37.32 -15.58 18.19
C LYS A 379 -36.62 -14.90 17.02
N LEU A 380 -35.45 -15.38 16.61
CA LEU A 380 -34.77 -14.95 15.39
C LEU A 380 -35.57 -15.39 14.15
N ILE A 381 -35.97 -14.43 13.30
CA ILE A 381 -36.71 -14.66 12.08
C ILE A 381 -35.99 -14.15 10.82
N GLY A 382 -34.83 -13.53 10.97
CA GLY A 382 -34.06 -12.97 9.87
C GLY A 382 -32.88 -12.16 10.33
N GLU A 383 -32.21 -11.52 9.40
CA GLU A 383 -31.13 -10.58 9.68
C GLU A 383 -31.14 -9.38 8.73
N ALA A 384 -30.57 -8.26 9.22
CA ALA A 384 -30.19 -7.11 8.41
C ALA A 384 -28.70 -6.86 8.60
N VAL A 385 -27.96 -6.78 7.48
CA VAL A 385 -26.49 -6.69 7.50
C VAL A 385 -26.03 -5.45 6.80
N PHE A 386 -25.22 -4.64 7.49
CA PHE A 386 -24.41 -3.60 6.86
C PHE A 386 -23.06 -4.19 6.48
N TYR A 387 -22.62 -3.96 5.25
CA TYR A 387 -21.36 -4.40 4.70
C TYR A 387 -20.90 -3.46 3.57
N HIS A 388 -19.78 -3.73 2.92
CA HIS A 388 -19.22 -2.89 1.86
C HIS A 388 -19.21 -1.40 2.21
N PHE A 389 -18.73 -1.07 3.41
CA PHE A 389 -18.53 0.32 3.78
C PHE A 389 -17.54 0.97 2.84
N ASP A 390 -17.99 1.99 2.10
CA ASP A 390 -17.05 2.81 1.36
C ASP A 390 -16.33 3.77 2.31
N TYR A 391 -15.19 4.25 1.86
CA TYR A 391 -14.38 5.17 2.66
C TYR A 391 -14.90 6.62 2.63
N LYS A 392 -16.08 6.85 2.04
CA LYS A 392 -16.77 8.15 1.90
C LYS A 392 -18.00 8.25 2.79
N GLY A 393 -18.30 7.19 3.54
CA GLY A 393 -19.43 7.16 4.48
C GLY A 393 -20.71 6.58 3.91
N ALA A 394 -20.65 5.75 2.86
CA ALA A 394 -21.75 4.92 2.44
C ALA A 394 -21.54 3.46 2.86
N ALA A 395 -22.65 2.72 2.99
CA ALA A 395 -22.62 1.28 3.22
C ALA A 395 -23.76 0.60 2.48
N GLU A 396 -23.55 -0.66 2.07
CA GLU A 396 -24.59 -1.52 1.53
C GLU A 396 -25.36 -2.18 2.69
N LEU A 397 -26.70 -2.22 2.57
CA LEU A 397 -27.58 -2.87 3.53
C LEU A 397 -28.33 -4.00 2.84
N GLY A 398 -28.10 -5.23 3.31
CA GLY A 398 -28.86 -6.42 2.96
C GLY A 398 -29.88 -6.77 4.03
N CYS A 399 -30.99 -7.42 3.64
CA CYS A 399 -31.98 -7.94 4.58
C CYS A 399 -32.56 -9.26 4.03
N ARG A 400 -32.61 -10.27 4.88
CA ARG A 400 -33.29 -11.53 4.59
C ARG A 400 -34.18 -11.98 5.76
N ILE A 401 -35.31 -12.62 5.43
CA ILE A 401 -36.27 -13.15 6.38
C ILE A 401 -36.48 -14.64 6.12
N ALA A 402 -36.52 -15.45 7.15
CA ALA A 402 -36.75 -16.89 7.08
C ALA A 402 -38.08 -17.20 6.37
N ALA A 403 -38.14 -18.30 5.61
CA ALA A 403 -39.22 -18.67 4.74
C ALA A 403 -40.62 -18.63 5.40
N GLY A 404 -40.71 -19.11 6.63
CA GLY A 404 -41.96 -19.12 7.39
C GLY A 404 -42.53 -17.74 7.80
N TYR A 405 -41.75 -16.68 7.61
CA TYR A 405 -42.14 -15.29 7.97
C TYR A 405 -42.15 -14.35 6.76
N ALA A 406 -41.95 -14.89 5.56
CA ALA A 406 -41.93 -14.10 4.33
C ALA A 406 -43.32 -13.55 3.99
N GLY A 407 -43.35 -12.42 3.26
CA GLY A 407 -44.59 -11.80 2.80
C GLY A 407 -45.41 -11.05 3.87
N CYS A 408 -44.97 -11.03 5.12
CA CYS A 408 -45.66 -10.37 6.25
C CYS A 408 -45.21 -8.89 6.47
N GLY A 409 -44.34 -8.35 5.62
CA GLY A 409 -43.81 -6.98 5.73
C GLY A 409 -42.67 -6.83 6.72
N TYR A 410 -42.24 -7.89 7.40
CA TYR A 410 -41.15 -7.83 8.39
C TYR A 410 -39.81 -7.37 7.79
N GLY A 411 -39.49 -7.81 6.57
CA GLY A 411 -38.28 -7.38 5.88
C GLY A 411 -38.24 -5.87 5.62
N THR A 412 -39.37 -5.30 5.17
CA THR A 412 -39.45 -3.85 4.95
C THR A 412 -39.29 -3.05 6.25
N GLU A 413 -39.98 -3.50 7.32
CA GLU A 413 -39.93 -2.86 8.63
C GLU A 413 -38.52 -2.89 9.23
N ALA A 414 -37.85 -4.03 9.20
CA ALA A 414 -36.50 -4.21 9.69
C ALA A 414 -35.49 -3.42 8.86
N PHE A 415 -35.61 -3.47 7.53
CA PHE A 415 -34.75 -2.74 6.61
C PHE A 415 -34.80 -1.22 6.84
N LEU A 416 -36.01 -0.66 6.97
CA LEU A 416 -36.18 0.77 7.26
C LEU A 416 -35.55 1.16 8.59
N ALA A 417 -35.79 0.38 9.66
CA ALA A 417 -35.22 0.66 10.98
C ALA A 417 -33.68 0.63 10.96
N ALA A 418 -33.09 -0.36 10.27
CA ALA A 418 -31.64 -0.45 10.11
C ALA A 418 -31.11 0.72 9.26
N ALA A 419 -31.73 1.03 8.13
CA ALA A 419 -31.31 2.12 7.25
C ALA A 419 -31.36 3.50 7.96
N ASP A 420 -32.42 3.76 8.70
CA ASP A 420 -32.57 4.99 9.48
C ASP A 420 -31.51 5.09 10.59
N TRP A 421 -31.22 3.98 11.27
CA TRP A 421 -30.12 3.95 12.24
C TRP A 421 -28.78 4.22 11.57
N GLY A 422 -28.50 3.64 10.39
CA GLY A 422 -27.29 3.91 9.62
C GLY A 422 -27.13 5.38 9.27
N LEU A 423 -28.19 6.06 8.85
CA LEU A 423 -28.16 7.47 8.47
C LEU A 423 -28.09 8.39 9.69
N TYR A 424 -28.92 8.19 10.71
CA TYR A 424 -29.07 9.16 11.81
C TYR A 424 -28.16 8.89 13.01
N SER A 425 -27.74 7.65 13.23
CA SER A 425 -26.92 7.27 14.39
C SER A 425 -25.47 6.91 14.01
N LEU A 426 -25.25 6.17 12.93
CA LEU A 426 -23.92 5.94 12.36
C LEU A 426 -23.42 7.10 11.49
N HIS A 427 -24.28 8.10 11.23
CA HIS A 427 -23.96 9.25 10.42
C HIS A 427 -23.41 8.88 9.00
N LEU A 428 -23.89 7.78 8.43
CA LEU A 428 -23.65 7.52 7.03
C LEU A 428 -24.31 8.62 6.20
N TYR A 429 -23.63 9.10 5.15
CA TYR A 429 -24.24 10.09 4.28
C TYR A 429 -25.26 9.43 3.35
N LYS A 430 -25.12 8.13 3.08
CA LYS A 430 -26.14 7.32 2.39
C LYS A 430 -26.05 5.83 2.73
N VAL A 431 -27.18 5.16 2.64
CA VAL A 431 -27.30 3.70 2.61
C VAL A 431 -27.61 3.29 1.18
N VAL A 432 -26.90 2.29 0.65
CA VAL A 432 -27.11 1.74 -0.67
C VAL A 432 -27.62 0.31 -0.59
N ALA A 433 -28.36 -0.13 -1.59
CA ALA A 433 -28.77 -1.53 -1.75
C ALA A 433 -28.86 -1.86 -3.23
N LYS A 434 -28.76 -3.15 -3.55
CA LYS A 434 -28.99 -3.67 -4.89
C LYS A 434 -29.81 -4.95 -4.85
N CYS A 435 -30.49 -5.28 -5.93
CA CYS A 435 -31.12 -6.57 -6.09
C CYS A 435 -30.99 -7.05 -7.53
N PHE A 436 -30.96 -8.38 -7.72
CA PHE A 436 -31.06 -8.98 -9.04
C PHE A 436 -32.40 -8.64 -9.71
N HIS A 437 -32.43 -8.48 -11.03
CA HIS A 437 -33.64 -8.17 -11.78
C HIS A 437 -34.76 -9.20 -11.56
N GLU A 438 -34.40 -10.48 -11.38
CA GLU A 438 -35.35 -11.59 -11.15
C GLU A 438 -35.89 -11.61 -9.72
N ASN A 439 -35.27 -10.86 -8.77
CA ASN A 439 -35.72 -10.82 -7.38
C ASN A 439 -36.80 -9.76 -7.17
N GLU A 440 -38.03 -10.04 -7.71
CA GLU A 440 -39.17 -9.13 -7.61
C GLU A 440 -39.51 -8.74 -6.16
N ALA A 441 -39.35 -9.66 -5.21
CA ALA A 441 -39.66 -9.41 -3.80
C ALA A 441 -38.73 -8.32 -3.22
N SER A 442 -37.44 -8.42 -3.46
CA SER A 442 -36.46 -7.41 -3.08
C SER A 442 -36.67 -6.09 -3.79
N TYR A 443 -36.97 -6.13 -5.11
CA TYR A 443 -37.26 -4.92 -5.88
C TYR A 443 -38.48 -4.15 -5.31
N LYS A 444 -39.57 -4.84 -4.99
CA LYS A 444 -40.75 -4.23 -4.38
C LYS A 444 -40.45 -3.64 -3.01
N MET A 445 -39.68 -4.35 -2.17
CA MET A 445 -39.29 -3.87 -0.86
C MET A 445 -38.42 -2.62 -0.99
N LEU A 446 -37.32 -2.68 -1.78
CA LEU A 446 -36.39 -1.57 -1.95
C LEU A 446 -37.06 -0.34 -2.57
N SER A 447 -37.90 -0.51 -3.59
CA SER A 447 -38.64 0.58 -4.20
C SER A 447 -39.62 1.30 -3.23
N SER A 448 -40.07 0.61 -2.17
CA SER A 448 -40.90 1.23 -1.13
C SER A 448 -40.12 1.97 -0.06
N CYS A 449 -38.77 1.71 0.07
CA CYS A 449 -37.93 2.21 1.13
C CYS A 449 -36.90 3.21 0.64
N MET A 450 -36.47 3.13 -0.61
CA MET A 450 -35.31 3.80 -1.17
C MET A 450 -35.61 4.38 -2.55
N LYS A 451 -34.77 5.28 -3.02
CA LYS A 451 -34.80 5.82 -4.37
C LYS A 451 -34.03 4.89 -5.31
N HIS A 452 -34.69 4.46 -6.40
CA HIS A 452 -34.00 3.76 -7.49
C HIS A 452 -33.05 4.72 -8.23
N THR A 453 -31.81 4.32 -8.43
CA THR A 453 -30.76 5.19 -8.99
C THR A 453 -30.26 4.74 -10.36
N GLY A 454 -30.55 3.50 -10.75
CA GLY A 454 -30.16 2.94 -12.04
C GLY A 454 -30.12 1.43 -12.03
N LYS A 455 -29.66 0.86 -13.14
CA LYS A 455 -29.47 -0.58 -13.30
C LYS A 455 -28.32 -0.88 -14.26
N ASP A 456 -27.73 -2.05 -14.13
CA ASP A 456 -26.81 -2.64 -15.10
C ASP A 456 -27.41 -3.93 -15.72
N ASP A 457 -26.58 -4.81 -16.27
CA ASP A 457 -27.07 -6.07 -16.89
C ASP A 457 -27.55 -7.10 -15.85
N THR A 458 -27.26 -6.91 -14.56
CA THR A 458 -27.50 -7.89 -13.48
C THR A 458 -28.36 -7.33 -12.36
N TYR A 459 -28.14 -6.07 -11.97
CA TYR A 459 -28.72 -5.48 -10.76
C TYR A 459 -29.50 -4.20 -11.03
N ASP A 460 -30.54 -4.00 -10.21
CA ASP A 460 -31.15 -2.70 -9.92
C ASP A 460 -30.53 -2.10 -8.66
N TYR A 461 -30.21 -0.80 -8.70
CA TYR A 461 -29.50 -0.07 -7.63
C TYR A 461 -30.41 0.94 -6.93
N PHE A 462 -30.28 1.01 -5.62
CA PHE A 462 -31.09 1.87 -4.77
C PHE A 462 -30.23 2.63 -3.78
N GLU A 463 -30.67 3.82 -3.40
CA GLU A 463 -30.03 4.62 -2.33
C GLU A 463 -31.07 5.29 -1.43
N LYS A 464 -30.68 5.50 -0.16
CA LYS A 464 -31.41 6.33 0.80
C LYS A 464 -30.41 7.30 1.44
N THR A 465 -30.76 8.58 1.48
CA THR A 465 -30.04 9.66 2.14
C THR A 465 -30.94 10.31 3.18
N ILE A 466 -30.34 11.18 4.02
CA ILE A 466 -31.09 12.01 4.98
C ILE A 466 -32.01 12.96 4.23
#